data_63c0e982ea14a373ff826d5bf51f025f
#
_entry.id   63c0e982ea14a373ff826d5bf51f025f
#
_cell.length_a   1.000
_cell.length_b   1.000
_cell.length_c   1.000
_cell.angle_alpha   90.00
_cell.angle_beta   90.00
_cell.angle_gamma   90.00
#
_symmetry.space_group_name_H-M   'P 1'
#
loop_
_entity.id
_entity.type
_entity.pdbx_description
1 polymer ?
#
loop_
_entity_poly.entity_id
_entity_poly.type
_entity_poly.pdbx_seq_one_letter_code
_entity_poly.pdbx_strand_id
1 'polypeptide(L)'
;MDAAQALRELTELSTQIESAVVLRADGAVLASTFEDATESAALASSTLELMAAAFELSAQPREVTRVEVELEGGAFFALRDGGRTIAATTGPQPTAGLVVYDLRTCLQGIAEPEQRKKRAPARPNTDTE
;
A
#
# COMPACT_ATOMS: atom_id res chain seq x y z
N MET A 1 -12.31 -8.21 0.17
CA MET A 1 -12.87 -6.87 0.32
C MET A 1 -12.13 -5.91 -0.58
N ASP A 2 -12.72 -4.77 -0.86
CA ASP A 2 -12.03 -3.79 -1.70
C ASP A 2 -11.07 -2.96 -0.85
N ALA A 3 -10.27 -2.12 -1.53
CA ALA A 3 -9.22 -1.37 -0.85
C ALA A 3 -9.79 -0.37 0.16
N ALA A 4 -10.90 0.28 -0.16
CA ALA A 4 -11.49 1.26 0.75
C ALA A 4 -11.94 0.59 2.04
N GLN A 5 -12.58 -0.57 1.92
CA GLN A 5 -13.03 -1.29 3.11
C GLN A 5 -11.84 -1.78 3.93
N ALA A 6 -10.80 -2.27 3.26
CA ALA A 6 -9.61 -2.74 3.95
C ALA A 6 -8.97 -1.62 4.76
N LEU A 7 -8.91 -0.40 4.19
CA LEU A 7 -8.36 0.74 4.92
C LEU A 7 -9.22 1.12 6.11
N ARG A 8 -10.55 1.05 5.96
CA ARG A 8 -11.43 1.36 7.09
C ARG A 8 -11.18 0.39 8.25
N GLU A 9 -11.04 -0.89 7.93
CA GLU A 9 -10.77 -1.87 8.96
C GLU A 9 -9.40 -1.66 9.61
N LEU A 10 -8.42 -1.28 8.80
CA LEU A 10 -7.09 -0.99 9.31
C LEU A 10 -7.14 0.14 10.34
N THR A 11 -7.82 1.23 10.02
CA THR A 11 -7.88 2.36 10.95
C THR A 11 -8.69 2.07 12.19
N GLU A 12 -9.63 1.14 12.10
CA GLU A 12 -10.39 0.72 13.28
C GLU A 12 -9.56 -0.18 14.19
N LEU A 13 -8.71 -1.01 13.62
CA LEU A 13 -7.92 -1.96 14.40
C LEU A 13 -6.63 -1.36 14.94
N SER A 14 -6.00 -0.46 14.19
CA SER A 14 -4.71 0.10 14.58
C SER A 14 -4.89 1.52 15.09
N THR A 15 -4.49 1.74 16.33
CA THR A 15 -4.55 3.09 16.92
C THR A 15 -3.31 3.89 16.59
N GLN A 16 -2.30 3.28 15.95
CA GLN A 16 -1.05 3.96 15.68
C GLN A 16 -1.05 4.67 14.33
N ILE A 17 -1.90 4.25 13.39
CA ILE A 17 -1.89 4.77 12.04
C ILE A 17 -2.78 6.01 11.96
N GLU A 18 -2.18 7.12 11.49
CA GLU A 18 -2.89 8.38 11.35
C GLU A 18 -3.47 8.56 9.97
N SER A 19 -2.75 8.11 8.95
CA SER A 19 -3.24 8.20 7.58
C SER A 19 -2.63 7.08 6.76
N ALA A 20 -3.30 6.71 5.67
CA ALA A 20 -2.81 5.64 4.81
C ALA A 20 -3.39 5.77 3.42
N VAL A 21 -2.63 5.28 2.43
CA VAL A 21 -3.09 5.16 1.04
C VAL A 21 -2.70 3.78 0.52
N VAL A 22 -3.52 3.26 -0.39
CA VAL A 22 -3.21 2.03 -1.10
C VAL A 22 -3.05 2.40 -2.58
N LEU A 23 -1.97 1.95 -3.18
CA LEU A 23 -1.62 2.30 -4.56
C LEU A 23 -1.61 1.05 -5.43
N ARG A 24 -2.03 1.22 -6.68
CA ARG A 24 -1.90 0.18 -7.69
C ARG A 24 -0.45 0.10 -8.15
N ALA A 25 -0.16 -0.93 -8.95
CA ALA A 25 1.18 -1.12 -9.47
C ALA A 25 1.65 0.08 -10.30
N ASP A 26 0.73 0.78 -10.95
CA ASP A 26 1.08 1.96 -11.75
C ASP A 26 1.17 3.25 -10.92
N GLY A 27 0.97 3.14 -9.62
CA GLY A 27 1.07 4.29 -8.72
C GLY A 27 -0.23 5.03 -8.48
N ALA A 28 -1.31 4.64 -9.14
CA ALA A 28 -2.59 5.30 -8.93
C ALA A 28 -3.16 4.95 -7.56
N VAL A 29 -3.85 5.91 -6.94
CA VAL A 29 -4.45 5.70 -5.63
C VAL A 29 -5.69 4.85 -5.77
N LEU A 30 -5.71 3.70 -5.09
CA LEU A 30 -6.88 2.84 -5.02
C LEU A 30 -7.80 3.25 -3.89
N ALA A 31 -7.24 3.66 -2.77
CA ALA A 31 -8.01 4.06 -1.60
C ALA A 31 -7.14 4.92 -0.71
N SER A 32 -7.77 5.74 0.11
CA SER A 32 -7.07 6.70 0.97
C SER A 32 -7.92 6.99 2.19
N THR A 33 -7.25 7.27 3.31
CA THR A 33 -7.93 7.75 4.50
C THR A 33 -8.20 9.25 4.45
N PHE A 34 -7.54 9.97 3.53
CA PHE A 34 -7.78 11.40 3.37
C PHE A 34 -9.07 11.65 2.61
N GLU A 35 -9.79 12.69 3.00
CA GLU A 35 -10.94 13.13 2.21
C GLU A 35 -10.50 13.99 1.04
N ASP A 36 -9.37 14.67 1.19
CA ASP A 36 -8.85 15.59 0.18
C ASP A 36 -7.97 14.81 -0.81
N ALA A 37 -8.33 14.87 -2.08
CA ALA A 37 -7.58 14.20 -3.13
C ALA A 37 -6.15 14.71 -3.24
N THR A 38 -5.94 16.00 -2.94
CA THR A 38 -4.60 16.59 -2.99
C THR A 38 -3.69 15.96 -1.94
N GLU A 39 -4.21 15.75 -0.74
CA GLU A 39 -3.42 15.11 0.31
C GLU A 39 -3.11 13.66 -0.02
N SER A 40 -4.08 12.95 -0.61
CA SER A 40 -3.85 11.57 -1.05
C SER A 40 -2.77 11.52 -2.10
N ALA A 41 -2.82 12.43 -3.07
CA ALA A 41 -1.82 12.47 -4.14
C ALA A 41 -0.44 12.80 -3.60
N ALA A 42 -0.37 13.69 -2.60
CA ALA A 42 0.91 14.08 -2.02
C ALA A 42 1.57 12.88 -1.33
N LEU A 43 0.80 12.12 -0.54
CA LEU A 43 1.36 10.95 0.13
C LEU A 43 1.75 9.89 -0.88
N ALA A 44 0.93 9.68 -1.92
CA ALA A 44 1.25 8.73 -2.96
C ALA A 44 2.55 9.09 -3.67
N SER A 45 2.71 10.36 -4.01
CA SER A 45 3.89 10.85 -4.72
C SER A 45 5.15 10.65 -3.86
N SER A 46 5.08 11.02 -2.59
CA SER A 46 6.21 10.83 -1.68
C SER A 46 6.55 9.36 -1.52
N THR A 47 5.54 8.50 -1.47
CA THR A 47 5.76 7.07 -1.36
C THR A 47 6.54 6.54 -2.55
N LEU A 48 6.12 6.92 -3.76
CA LEU A 48 6.77 6.45 -4.98
C LEU A 48 8.21 6.97 -5.06
N GLU A 49 8.44 8.22 -4.65
CA GLU A 49 9.79 8.77 -4.65
C GLU A 49 10.70 8.02 -3.67
N LEU A 50 10.19 7.72 -2.49
CA LEU A 50 10.98 6.99 -1.49
C LEU A 50 11.29 5.58 -1.94
N MET A 51 10.31 4.91 -2.55
CA MET A 51 10.52 3.55 -3.06
C MET A 51 11.57 3.57 -4.18
N ALA A 52 11.51 4.56 -5.06
CA ALA A 52 12.47 4.69 -6.15
C ALA A 52 13.87 4.97 -5.62
N ALA A 53 13.97 5.86 -4.62
CA ALA A 53 15.27 6.17 -4.04
C ALA A 53 15.87 4.95 -3.34
N ALA A 54 15.03 4.19 -2.64
CA ALA A 54 15.48 2.97 -1.98
C ALA A 54 15.98 1.95 -2.99
N PHE A 55 15.29 1.84 -4.14
CA PHE A 55 15.70 0.92 -5.19
C PHE A 55 17.13 1.21 -5.67
N GLU A 56 17.49 2.48 -5.72
CA GLU A 56 18.80 2.89 -6.22
C GLU A 56 19.93 2.69 -5.21
N LEU A 57 19.59 2.38 -3.96
CA LEU A 57 20.61 2.13 -2.95
C LEU A 57 21.36 0.82 -3.17
N SER A 58 20.76 -0.10 -3.92
CA SER A 58 21.37 -1.42 -4.14
C SER A 58 22.25 -1.38 -5.37
N ALA A 59 23.42 -2.03 -5.28
CA ALA A 59 24.33 -2.16 -6.43
C ALA A 59 23.68 -3.02 -7.53
N GLN A 60 22.78 -3.92 -7.15
CA GLN A 60 22.06 -4.75 -8.11
C GLN A 60 20.57 -4.46 -7.97
N PRO A 61 19.85 -4.35 -9.09
CA PRO A 61 18.42 -4.06 -9.01
C PRO A 61 17.68 -5.13 -8.19
N ARG A 62 16.92 -4.69 -7.22
CA ARG A 62 16.09 -5.53 -6.38
C ARG A 62 14.82 -4.80 -6.09
N GLU A 63 13.73 -5.54 -6.04
CA GLU A 63 12.46 -4.95 -5.70
C GLU A 63 12.50 -4.46 -4.25
N VAL A 64 12.04 -3.22 -4.03
CA VAL A 64 11.92 -2.67 -2.69
C VAL A 64 10.59 -3.14 -2.12
N THR A 65 10.66 -3.86 -1.00
CA THR A 65 9.44 -4.41 -0.40
C THR A 65 8.99 -3.62 0.81
N ARG A 66 9.88 -2.84 1.43
CA ARG A 66 9.52 -2.08 2.62
C ARG A 66 10.44 -0.88 2.79
N VAL A 67 9.86 0.25 3.16
CA VAL A 67 10.60 1.46 3.50
C VAL A 67 10.04 1.96 4.82
N GLU A 68 10.93 2.29 5.76
CA GLU A 68 10.56 2.89 7.04
C GLU A 68 11.37 4.15 7.23
N VAL A 69 10.69 5.23 7.60
CA VAL A 69 11.36 6.51 7.85
C VAL A 69 10.91 7.03 9.20
N GLU A 70 11.87 7.30 10.07
CA GLU A 70 11.56 7.91 11.36
C GLU A 70 11.62 9.41 11.20
N LEU A 71 10.58 10.09 11.65
CA LEU A 71 10.48 11.54 11.57
C LEU A 71 10.34 12.09 12.97
N GLU A 72 10.66 13.38 13.11
CA GLU A 72 10.37 14.05 14.37
C GLU A 72 8.85 14.09 14.54
N GLY A 73 8.37 13.48 15.62
CA GLY A 73 6.95 13.47 15.91
C GLY A 73 6.14 12.39 15.19
N GLY A 74 6.79 11.48 14.46
CA GLY A 74 6.03 10.43 13.80
C GLY A 74 6.91 9.54 12.96
N ALA A 75 6.27 8.71 12.13
CA ALA A 75 6.99 7.80 11.25
C ALA A 75 6.18 7.55 9.99
N PHE A 76 6.87 7.09 8.96
CA PHE A 76 6.30 6.72 7.67
C PHE A 76 6.67 5.27 7.39
N PHE A 77 5.70 4.50 6.91
CA PHE A 77 5.93 3.11 6.52
C PHE A 77 5.32 2.88 5.15
N ALA A 78 6.03 2.14 4.31
CA ALA A 78 5.48 1.70 3.03
C ALA A 78 5.83 0.23 2.83
N LEU A 79 4.86 -0.54 2.35
CA LEU A 79 5.03 -1.96 2.04
C LEU A 79 4.53 -2.23 0.64
N ARG A 80 5.24 -3.08 -0.09
CA ARG A 80 4.81 -3.55 -1.39
C ARG A 80 4.61 -5.05 -1.34
N ASP A 81 3.47 -5.50 -1.82
CA ASP A 81 3.14 -6.92 -1.85
C ASP A 81 2.15 -7.15 -2.98
N GLY A 82 2.45 -8.10 -3.85
CA GLY A 82 1.55 -8.46 -4.93
C GLY A 82 1.29 -7.35 -5.93
N GLY A 83 2.26 -6.47 -6.13
CA GLY A 83 2.14 -5.37 -7.09
C GLY A 83 1.42 -4.16 -6.55
N ARG A 84 0.92 -4.21 -5.33
CA ARG A 84 0.31 -3.05 -4.68
C ARG A 84 1.20 -2.53 -3.57
N THR A 85 1.05 -1.26 -3.27
CA THR A 85 1.80 -0.61 -2.21
C THR A 85 0.82 0.02 -1.23
N ILE A 86 1.08 -0.15 0.06
CA ILE A 86 0.35 0.59 1.09
C ILE A 86 1.36 1.46 1.81
N ALA A 87 0.99 2.72 2.05
CA ALA A 87 1.82 3.64 2.81
C ALA A 87 1.01 4.25 3.93
N ALA A 88 1.66 4.51 5.04
CA ALA A 88 0.97 5.03 6.22
C ALA A 88 1.88 5.95 7.00
N THR A 89 1.27 6.91 7.70
CA THR A 89 1.95 7.74 8.67
C THR A 89 1.46 7.40 10.06
N THR A 90 2.30 7.61 11.05
CA THR A 90 1.97 7.32 12.44
C THR A 90 2.36 8.49 13.32
N GLY A 91 1.86 8.48 14.55
CA GLY A 91 2.35 9.39 15.57
C GLY A 91 3.73 8.97 16.07
N PRO A 92 4.22 9.61 17.13
CA PRO A 92 5.56 9.32 17.63
C PRO A 92 5.65 7.93 18.26
N GLN A 93 6.83 7.35 18.16
CA GLN A 93 7.18 6.08 18.81
C GLN A 93 6.24 4.93 18.48
N PRO A 94 6.00 4.64 17.19
CA PRO A 94 5.16 3.51 16.84
C PRO A 94 5.85 2.20 17.16
N THR A 95 5.06 1.15 17.36
CA THR A 95 5.59 -0.20 17.46
C THR A 95 5.75 -0.72 16.03
N ALA A 96 6.97 -0.61 15.50
CA ALA A 96 7.21 -0.85 14.07
C ALA A 96 6.72 -2.23 13.61
N GLY A 97 7.02 -3.27 14.38
CA GLY A 97 6.59 -4.62 13.98
C GLY A 97 5.09 -4.75 13.87
N LEU A 98 4.36 -4.10 14.76
CA LEU A 98 2.90 -4.17 14.74
C LEU A 98 2.35 -3.37 13.57
N VAL A 99 2.91 -2.18 13.31
CA VAL A 99 2.48 -1.38 12.16
C VAL A 99 2.68 -2.17 10.87
N VAL A 100 3.87 -2.75 10.69
CA VAL A 100 4.16 -3.54 9.49
C VAL A 100 3.21 -4.72 9.36
N TYR A 101 2.93 -5.41 10.46
CA TYR A 101 2.00 -6.53 10.44
C TYR A 101 0.60 -6.08 10.01
N ASP A 102 0.13 -4.97 10.57
CA ASP A 102 -1.19 -4.46 10.25
C ASP A 102 -1.29 -4.04 8.80
N LEU A 103 -0.25 -3.36 8.29
CA LEU A 103 -0.24 -2.93 6.89
C LEU A 103 -0.23 -4.12 5.94
N ARG A 104 0.58 -5.13 6.25
CA ARG A 104 0.64 -6.32 5.40
C ARG A 104 -0.70 -7.05 5.39
N THR A 105 -1.31 -7.18 6.56
CA THR A 105 -2.61 -7.83 6.66
C THR A 105 -3.65 -7.08 5.83
N CYS A 106 -3.61 -5.75 5.89
CA CYS A 106 -4.53 -4.94 5.10
C CYS A 106 -4.35 -5.21 3.60
N LEU A 107 -3.11 -5.16 3.11
CA LEU A 107 -2.85 -5.41 1.70
C LEU A 107 -3.32 -6.80 1.26
N GLN A 108 -3.03 -7.79 2.07
CA GLN A 108 -3.36 -9.16 1.71
C GLN A 108 -4.86 -9.42 1.72
N GLY A 109 -5.61 -8.61 2.46
CA GLY A 109 -7.05 -8.75 2.50
C GLY A 109 -7.79 -8.12 1.33
N ILE A 110 -7.10 -7.38 0.47
CA ILE A 110 -7.74 -6.69 -0.64
C ILE A 110 -7.92 -7.64 -1.80
N ALA A 111 -9.18 -7.78 -2.26
CA ALA A 111 -9.47 -8.54 -3.46
C ALA A 111 -9.05 -7.74 -4.69
N GLU A 112 -8.74 -8.44 -5.79
CA GLU A 112 -8.32 -7.79 -7.01
C GLU A 112 -9.32 -8.07 -8.12
N PRO A 113 -10.42 -7.31 -8.17
CA PRO A 113 -11.43 -7.58 -9.20
C PRO A 113 -10.87 -7.52 -10.61
N GLU A 114 -9.89 -6.63 -10.85
CA GLU A 114 -9.31 -6.51 -12.17
C GLU A 114 -8.60 -7.78 -12.61
N GLN A 115 -7.85 -8.39 -11.71
CA GLN A 115 -7.19 -9.65 -12.03
C GLN A 115 -8.18 -10.77 -12.27
N ARG A 116 -9.23 -10.81 -11.45
CA ARG A 116 -10.25 -11.84 -11.63
C ARG A 116 -10.94 -11.69 -12.97
N LYS A 117 -11.21 -10.46 -13.39
CA LYS A 117 -11.82 -10.21 -14.70
C LYS A 117 -10.90 -10.69 -15.82
N LYS A 118 -9.62 -10.46 -15.70
CA LYS A 118 -8.69 -10.92 -16.72
C LYS A 118 -8.66 -12.43 -16.82
N ARG A 119 -8.74 -13.10 -15.69
CA ARG A 119 -8.68 -14.55 -15.70
C ARG A 119 -9.94 -15.17 -16.24
N ALA A 120 -11.09 -14.55 -15.98
CA ALA A 120 -12.35 -15.10 -16.43
C ALA A 120 -12.40 -15.27 -17.94
N PRO A 121 -12.06 -14.24 -18.76
CA PRO A 121 -12.10 -14.45 -20.20
C PRO A 121 -11.01 -15.37 -20.73
N ALA A 122 -9.95 -15.51 -20.01
CA ALA A 122 -8.87 -16.37 -20.47
C ALA A 122 -9.28 -17.82 -20.53
N ARG A 123 -10.32 -18.14 -19.98
CA ARG A 123 -10.78 -19.43 -19.95
C ARG A 123 -11.65 -19.81 -20.93
N PRO A 124 -11.84 -19.72 -21.68
CA PRO A 124 -12.58 -20.02 -22.30
C PRO A 124 -12.62 -20.59 -23.07
N ASN A 125 -11.91 -20.21 -22.83
CA ASN A 125 -11.91 -20.79 -23.38
C ASN A 125 -12.22 -21.38 -23.71
N THR A 126 -12.15 -21.12 -23.68
CA THR A 126 -12.29 -21.74 -23.91
C THR A 126 -12.79 -22.28 -24.31
N ASP A 127 -12.76 -22.10 -24.47
CA ASP A 127 -13.12 -22.68 -24.78
C ASP A 127 -13.54 -23.13 -25.31
N THR A 128 -13.54 -22.94 -25.49
CA THR A 128 -13.76 -23.43 -25.83
C THR A 128 -13.90 -23.86 -26.23
N GLU A 129 -13.81 -23.45 -26.46
CA GLU A 129 -13.67 -23.81 -26.54
C GLU A 129 -13.65 -24.29 -26.67
#